data_399135d6d84f45b61458cf43da55c98c
#
_entry.id   399135d6d84f45b61458cf43da55c98c
#
_cell.length_a   1.000
_cell.length_b   1.000
_cell.length_c   1.000
_cell.angle_alpha   90.00
_cell.angle_beta   90.00
_cell.angle_gamma   90.00
#
_symmetry.space_group_name_H-M   'P 1'
#
loop_
_entity.id
_entity.type
_entity.pdbx_description
1 polymer ?
#
loop_
_entity_poly.entity_id
_entity_poly.type
_entity_poly.pdbx_seq_one_letter_code
_entity_poly.pdbx_strand_id
1 'polypeptide(L)'
;MSIRHASALLVALFFSTLIQAQTTDFSRIGTYDFPTTTASAEAQEAFLAGVGYLHSFGMTQAQEAFRAAQQHDPDFVMAYWGEAFTYQHPFFGALSEGPGQALMKLASTPALRAAKAQNDKERGFLQAAEAYALTPGGMPERRIAWMVAMKSVFDQYPEDYEVKAFYTVSLLAAAGHSGENRQRMNMYAGSLALELFKENDNHPGAAHYVIHAFDDPLHAPIALEAAQKYRDIAPAVSHARHMPSHIFIQHGMWEEVSMWNESAWQAARDLWQPGDRVGDQNHSGDWGQYGDLQLGNVDRSELWIERAEQTLKENPGDGRSSATLKTMRARHVIETQQWQITALSDELSADELLALGLSAAHLGDLNLAERTAARINSLSSDNPRNTGLKIIYAEVTALLKAKQAEELLREGLTTDGLPSQQEALELLAEAIALKEAGRLPNGAATPLKPIHELAGEINLAFGFAGDAAALFETALQRLPNRPLSLLGAARAHAASGNSDRANELYEKLLTIRRDEAHPFVQEAQQFVAIN
;
A
#
# COMPACT_ATOMS: atom_id res chain seq x y z
N MET A 1 -25.30 59.40 -55.99
CA MET A 1 -25.42 58.06 -55.44
C MET A 1 -24.03 57.65 -54.92
N SER A 2 -23.83 57.69 -53.61
CA SER A 2 -22.53 57.56 -52.98
C SER A 2 -22.49 56.19 -52.28
N ILE A 3 -21.55 55.37 -52.62
CA ILE A 3 -21.28 54.04 -51.99
C ILE A 3 -20.22 54.29 -50.97
N ARG A 4 -20.55 54.11 -49.62
CA ARG A 4 -19.63 54.15 -48.55
C ARG A 4 -19.06 52.77 -48.30
N HIS A 5 -17.74 52.64 -48.37
CA HIS A 5 -16.99 51.46 -47.98
C HIS A 5 -16.80 51.52 -46.47
N ALA A 6 -17.26 50.50 -45.74
CA ALA A 6 -16.97 50.26 -44.35
C ALA A 6 -15.82 49.28 -44.25
N SER A 7 -14.64 49.76 -43.81
CA SER A 7 -13.49 48.90 -43.47
C SER A 7 -13.66 48.35 -42.07
N ALA A 8 -13.81 47.03 -41.96
CA ALA A 8 -13.81 46.33 -40.68
C ALA A 8 -12.34 46.07 -40.25
N LEU A 9 -11.94 46.68 -39.16
CA LEU A 9 -10.64 46.43 -38.50
C LEU A 9 -10.78 45.19 -37.63
N LEU A 10 -10.13 44.09 -38.02
CA LEU A 10 -10.00 42.88 -37.17
C LEU A 10 -8.86 43.10 -36.19
N VAL A 11 -9.20 43.31 -34.91
CA VAL A 11 -8.22 43.33 -33.82
C VAL A 11 -8.05 41.89 -33.33
N ALA A 12 -6.92 41.27 -33.69
CA ALA A 12 -6.52 39.99 -33.16
C ALA A 12 -5.94 40.19 -31.74
N LEU A 13 -6.70 39.84 -30.73
CA LEU A 13 -6.24 39.76 -29.34
C LEU A 13 -5.40 38.47 -29.19
N PHE A 14 -4.08 38.63 -29.17
CA PHE A 14 -3.17 37.61 -28.70
C PHE A 14 -3.31 37.48 -27.15
N PHE A 15 -4.02 36.47 -26.69
CA PHE A 15 -3.91 36.03 -25.32
C PHE A 15 -2.58 35.30 -25.15
N SER A 16 -1.56 36.01 -24.66
CA SER A 16 -0.36 35.40 -24.10
C SER A 16 -0.74 34.81 -22.77
N THR A 17 -1.00 33.50 -22.70
CA THR A 17 -1.02 32.76 -21.45
C THR A 17 0.41 32.77 -20.90
N LEU A 18 0.66 33.67 -19.97
CA LEU A 18 1.85 33.57 -19.10
C LEU A 18 1.68 32.28 -18.29
N ILE A 19 2.37 31.24 -18.71
CA ILE A 19 2.64 30.10 -17.84
C ILE A 19 3.55 30.66 -16.72
N GLN A 20 2.93 30.97 -15.59
CA GLN A 20 3.66 31.34 -14.39
C GLN A 20 4.40 30.07 -13.96
N ALA A 21 5.71 30.03 -14.14
CA ALA A 21 6.54 29.00 -13.55
C ALA A 21 6.29 29.05 -12.04
N GLN A 22 5.67 28.02 -11.49
CA GLN A 22 5.55 27.87 -10.05
C GLN A 22 6.95 27.71 -9.51
N THR A 23 7.45 28.71 -8.79
CA THR A 23 8.68 28.58 -8.02
C THR A 23 8.48 27.46 -7.03
N THR A 24 9.39 26.49 -7.05
CA THR A 24 9.32 25.33 -6.13
C THR A 24 9.44 25.85 -4.70
N ASP A 25 8.42 25.57 -3.91
CA ASP A 25 8.45 25.85 -2.47
C ASP A 25 9.17 24.69 -1.75
N PHE A 26 10.47 24.84 -1.58
CA PHE A 26 11.31 23.86 -0.90
C PHE A 26 10.85 23.56 0.54
N SER A 27 10.14 24.49 1.21
CA SER A 27 9.60 24.25 2.55
C SER A 27 8.57 23.11 2.58
N ARG A 28 8.08 22.70 1.40
CA ARG A 28 7.04 21.68 1.24
C ARG A 28 7.56 20.33 0.75
N ILE A 29 8.88 20.16 0.62
CA ILE A 29 9.55 18.90 0.19
C ILE A 29 10.74 18.55 1.08
N GLY A 30 10.78 19.08 2.29
CA GLY A 30 11.82 18.82 3.29
C GLY A 30 13.05 19.71 3.15
N THR A 31 14.09 19.41 3.97
CA THR A 31 15.36 20.14 4.01
C THR A 31 16.51 19.17 3.78
N TYR A 32 17.31 19.42 2.77
CA TYR A 32 18.48 18.60 2.38
C TYR A 32 19.44 19.43 1.54
N ASP A 33 20.66 18.92 1.37
CA ASP A 33 21.70 19.51 0.53
C ASP A 33 22.36 18.43 -0.32
N PHE A 34 22.45 18.68 -1.63
CA PHE A 34 23.10 17.81 -2.57
C PHE A 34 23.92 18.63 -3.57
N PRO A 35 25.11 19.10 -3.17
CA PRO A 35 25.95 19.90 -4.03
C PRO A 35 26.49 19.08 -5.22
N THR A 36 26.45 19.68 -6.40
CA THR A 36 26.88 19.09 -7.66
C THR A 36 27.92 19.96 -8.35
N THR A 37 28.39 19.53 -9.52
CA THR A 37 29.41 20.24 -10.29
C THR A 37 28.85 21.23 -11.32
N THR A 38 27.52 21.35 -11.46
CA THR A 38 26.93 22.34 -12.36
C THR A 38 27.30 23.76 -11.93
N ALA A 39 27.65 24.61 -12.90
CA ALA A 39 27.90 26.03 -12.66
C ALA A 39 26.63 26.89 -12.74
N SER A 40 25.50 26.31 -13.21
CA SER A 40 24.21 27.00 -13.28
C SER A 40 23.48 26.89 -11.94
N ALA A 41 23.21 28.03 -11.31
CA ALA A 41 22.44 28.11 -10.09
C ALA A 41 20.98 27.61 -10.31
N GLU A 42 20.41 27.95 -11.47
CA GLU A 42 19.05 27.53 -11.84
C GLU A 42 18.97 26.01 -12.08
N ALA A 43 20.02 25.41 -12.69
CA ALA A 43 20.10 23.97 -12.85
C ALA A 43 20.22 23.26 -11.51
N GLN A 44 21.04 23.78 -10.57
CA GLN A 44 21.20 23.25 -9.21
C GLN A 44 19.88 23.35 -8.42
N GLU A 45 19.15 24.47 -8.51
CA GLU A 45 17.87 24.65 -7.84
C GLU A 45 16.83 23.66 -8.36
N ALA A 46 16.66 23.55 -9.68
CA ALA A 46 15.76 22.59 -10.30
C ALA A 46 16.13 21.13 -9.96
N PHE A 47 17.43 20.82 -9.93
CA PHE A 47 17.92 19.50 -9.52
C PHE A 47 17.55 19.18 -8.08
N LEU A 48 17.76 20.10 -7.14
CA LEU A 48 17.38 19.91 -5.74
C LEU A 48 15.87 19.67 -5.61
N ALA A 49 15.03 20.46 -6.30
CA ALA A 49 13.59 20.19 -6.34
C ALA A 49 13.29 18.76 -6.79
N GLY A 50 13.93 18.31 -7.87
CA GLY A 50 13.82 16.94 -8.39
C GLY A 50 14.20 15.88 -7.37
N VAL A 51 15.28 16.09 -6.61
CA VAL A 51 15.76 15.17 -5.55
C VAL A 51 14.72 15.03 -4.42
N GLY A 52 14.16 16.14 -3.91
CA GLY A 52 13.17 16.08 -2.84
C GLY A 52 11.88 15.36 -3.27
N TYR A 53 11.42 15.65 -4.48
CA TYR A 53 10.29 14.90 -5.05
C TYR A 53 10.63 13.42 -5.25
N LEU A 54 11.86 13.09 -5.71
CA LEU A 54 12.29 11.71 -5.92
C LEU A 54 12.37 10.94 -4.60
N HIS A 55 12.92 11.53 -3.53
CA HIS A 55 12.93 10.94 -2.20
C HIS A 55 11.51 10.65 -1.66
N SER A 56 10.53 11.45 -2.06
CA SER A 56 9.13 11.31 -1.67
C SER A 56 8.30 10.52 -2.69
N PHE A 57 8.91 9.95 -3.74
CA PHE A 57 8.29 9.24 -4.85
C PHE A 57 7.23 10.05 -5.62
N GLY A 58 7.34 11.37 -5.60
CA GLY A 58 6.60 12.29 -6.47
C GLY A 58 7.16 12.27 -7.89
N MET A 59 7.00 11.14 -8.60
CA MET A 59 7.71 10.85 -9.85
C MET A 59 7.45 11.85 -10.96
N THR A 60 6.23 12.35 -11.09
CA THR A 60 5.85 13.34 -12.13
C THR A 60 6.55 14.67 -11.87
N GLN A 61 6.45 15.18 -10.65
CA GLN A 61 7.08 16.44 -10.26
C GLN A 61 8.62 16.34 -10.32
N ALA A 62 9.19 15.21 -9.88
CA ALA A 62 10.63 14.95 -9.98
C ALA A 62 11.11 14.98 -11.44
N GLN A 63 10.34 14.34 -12.35
CA GLN A 63 10.67 14.31 -13.77
C GLN A 63 10.69 15.70 -14.40
N GLU A 64 9.68 16.51 -14.11
CA GLU A 64 9.59 17.89 -14.56
C GLU A 64 10.77 18.73 -14.07
N ALA A 65 11.10 18.61 -12.79
CA ALA A 65 12.21 19.34 -12.17
C ALA A 65 13.58 18.94 -12.76
N PHE A 66 13.85 17.64 -12.95
CA PHE A 66 15.09 17.20 -13.59
C PHE A 66 15.19 17.63 -15.05
N ARG A 67 14.09 17.65 -15.79
CA ARG A 67 14.06 18.17 -17.17
C ARG A 67 14.29 19.68 -17.22
N ALA A 68 13.79 20.43 -16.26
CA ALA A 68 14.12 21.86 -16.13
C ALA A 68 15.61 22.04 -15.86
N ALA A 69 16.23 21.24 -14.98
CA ALA A 69 17.66 21.26 -14.75
C ALA A 69 18.47 20.99 -16.04
N GLN A 70 18.05 20.02 -16.87
CA GLN A 70 18.66 19.74 -18.19
C GLN A 70 18.54 20.91 -19.18
N GLN A 71 17.45 21.70 -19.10
CA GLN A 71 17.29 22.88 -19.94
C GLN A 71 18.24 24.02 -19.56
N HIS A 72 18.52 24.19 -18.24
CA HIS A 72 19.45 25.20 -17.74
C HIS A 72 20.91 24.79 -17.91
N ASP A 73 21.21 23.48 -17.86
CA ASP A 73 22.54 22.95 -18.13
C ASP A 73 22.44 21.59 -18.86
N PRO A 74 22.58 21.59 -20.22
CA PRO A 74 22.43 20.35 -21.01
C PRO A 74 23.55 19.31 -20.78
N ASP A 75 24.63 19.66 -20.13
CA ASP A 75 25.73 18.75 -19.79
C ASP A 75 25.70 18.28 -18.31
N PHE A 76 24.66 18.69 -17.56
CA PHE A 76 24.54 18.38 -16.15
C PHE A 76 24.15 16.90 -15.91
N VAL A 77 25.14 16.06 -15.67
CA VAL A 77 25.03 14.60 -15.54
C VAL A 77 23.95 14.18 -14.53
N MET A 78 23.90 14.87 -13.36
CA MET A 78 23.01 14.50 -12.28
C MET A 78 21.53 14.75 -12.60
N ALA A 79 21.21 15.68 -13.50
CA ALA A 79 19.84 15.88 -13.98
C ALA A 79 19.32 14.70 -14.81
N TYR A 80 20.18 14.06 -15.60
CA TYR A 80 19.83 12.85 -16.35
C TYR A 80 19.82 11.60 -15.48
N TRP A 81 20.71 11.52 -14.50
CA TRP A 81 20.65 10.51 -13.45
C TRP A 81 19.31 10.54 -12.74
N GLY A 82 18.87 11.70 -12.28
CA GLY A 82 17.60 11.84 -11.57
C GLY A 82 16.39 11.50 -12.45
N GLU A 83 16.34 12.03 -13.69
CA GLU A 83 15.26 11.69 -14.63
C GLU A 83 15.16 10.18 -14.85
N ALA A 84 16.27 9.44 -14.92
CA ALA A 84 16.23 8.00 -15.14
C ALA A 84 15.45 7.24 -14.06
N PHE A 85 15.43 7.70 -12.81
CA PHE A 85 14.68 7.07 -11.72
C PHE A 85 13.20 7.46 -11.66
N THR A 86 12.71 8.40 -12.46
CA THR A 86 11.31 8.86 -12.43
C THR A 86 10.34 7.99 -13.22
N TYR A 87 10.83 7.09 -14.05
CA TYR A 87 9.99 6.29 -14.95
C TYR A 87 9.38 5.04 -14.31
N GLN A 88 9.89 4.63 -13.17
CA GLN A 88 9.49 3.40 -12.49
C GLN A 88 9.50 3.62 -10.97
N HIS A 89 8.51 3.02 -10.31
CA HIS A 89 8.53 2.99 -8.84
C HIS A 89 9.68 2.08 -8.35
N PRO A 90 10.45 2.45 -7.31
CA PRO A 90 11.58 1.65 -6.83
C PRO A 90 11.21 0.22 -6.43
N PHE A 91 10.04 0.02 -5.84
CA PHE A 91 9.66 -1.26 -5.22
C PHE A 91 8.72 -2.12 -6.06
N PHE A 92 7.95 -1.54 -6.98
CA PHE A 92 6.99 -2.28 -7.82
C PHE A 92 6.92 -1.71 -9.24
N GLY A 93 6.11 -2.32 -10.09
CA GLY A 93 5.93 -1.91 -11.49
C GLY A 93 6.67 -2.79 -12.49
N ALA A 94 6.31 -2.61 -13.76
CA ALA A 94 6.88 -3.33 -14.89
C ALA A 94 8.15 -2.64 -15.41
N LEU A 95 8.94 -3.37 -16.20
CA LEU A 95 10.07 -2.80 -16.92
C LEU A 95 9.62 -1.66 -17.83
N SER A 96 10.44 -0.60 -17.87
CA SER A 96 10.30 0.53 -18.77
C SER A 96 11.61 0.78 -19.51
N GLU A 97 11.53 1.28 -20.72
CA GLU A 97 12.68 1.78 -21.49
C GLU A 97 13.06 3.22 -21.11
N GLY A 98 12.15 3.91 -20.40
CA GLY A 98 12.31 5.33 -20.02
C GLY A 98 13.63 5.66 -19.34
N PRO A 99 14.11 4.87 -18.35
CA PRO A 99 15.42 5.12 -17.73
C PRO A 99 16.57 5.16 -18.73
N GLY A 100 16.63 4.18 -19.65
CA GLY A 100 17.65 4.15 -20.69
C GLY A 100 17.52 5.31 -21.69
N GLN A 101 16.30 5.67 -22.07
CA GLN A 101 16.03 6.81 -22.96
C GLN A 101 16.43 8.13 -22.31
N ALA A 102 16.21 8.32 -21.01
CA ALA A 102 16.67 9.50 -20.29
C ALA A 102 18.21 9.65 -20.35
N LEU A 103 18.92 8.57 -20.07
CA LEU A 103 20.39 8.57 -20.12
C LEU A 103 20.93 8.82 -21.56
N MET A 104 20.25 8.29 -22.59
CA MET A 104 20.65 8.53 -23.99
C MET A 104 20.51 9.99 -24.42
N LYS A 105 19.68 10.81 -23.77
CA LYS A 105 19.63 12.27 -24.03
C LYS A 105 20.95 12.96 -23.69
N LEU A 106 21.66 12.50 -22.64
CA LEU A 106 22.95 13.05 -22.24
C LEU A 106 24.05 12.69 -23.26
N ALA A 107 24.16 11.40 -23.60
CA ALA A 107 25.03 10.90 -24.67
C ALA A 107 24.69 9.44 -25.00
N SER A 108 25.03 9.01 -26.21
CA SER A 108 24.63 7.72 -26.78
C SER A 108 25.29 6.49 -26.15
N THR A 109 26.47 6.64 -25.53
CA THR A 109 27.21 5.51 -24.94
C THR A 109 27.61 5.79 -23.50
N PRO A 110 27.77 4.75 -22.65
CA PRO A 110 28.24 4.91 -21.27
C PRO A 110 29.57 5.67 -21.18
N ALA A 111 30.51 5.39 -22.07
CA ALA A 111 31.82 6.08 -22.08
C ALA A 111 31.70 7.60 -22.33
N LEU A 112 30.82 7.99 -23.28
CA LEU A 112 30.57 9.40 -23.55
C LEU A 112 29.84 10.09 -22.39
N ARG A 113 28.93 9.40 -21.73
CA ARG A 113 28.26 9.94 -20.54
C ARG A 113 29.21 10.08 -19.36
N ALA A 114 30.04 9.06 -19.09
CA ALA A 114 31.03 9.10 -18.02
C ALA A 114 32.08 10.22 -18.21
N ALA A 115 32.40 10.55 -19.48
CA ALA A 115 33.32 11.67 -19.80
C ALA A 115 32.76 13.05 -19.45
N LYS A 116 31.45 13.20 -19.28
CA LYS A 116 30.79 14.45 -18.86
C LYS A 116 30.77 14.62 -17.33
N ALA A 117 30.89 13.53 -16.55
CA ALA A 117 30.95 13.62 -15.08
C ALA A 117 32.27 14.26 -14.61
N GLN A 118 32.18 15.36 -13.89
CA GLN A 118 33.32 16.17 -13.50
C GLN A 118 34.04 15.63 -12.25
N ASN A 119 33.42 14.78 -11.46
CA ASN A 119 34.02 14.12 -10.29
C ASN A 119 33.62 12.66 -10.20
N ASP A 120 34.29 11.90 -9.33
CA ASP A 120 34.07 10.46 -9.17
C ASP A 120 32.74 10.13 -8.48
N LYS A 121 32.23 11.01 -7.61
CA LYS A 121 30.91 10.84 -6.96
C LYS A 121 29.78 10.88 -8.00
N GLU A 122 29.71 11.91 -8.83
CA GLU A 122 28.72 12.03 -9.90
C GLU A 122 28.84 10.89 -10.93
N ARG A 123 30.09 10.48 -11.24
CA ARG A 123 30.33 9.31 -12.10
C ARG A 123 29.76 8.02 -11.48
N GLY A 124 29.90 7.85 -10.16
CA GLY A 124 29.35 6.72 -9.43
C GLY A 124 27.83 6.70 -9.45
N PHE A 125 27.18 7.85 -9.21
CA PHE A 125 25.72 7.98 -9.35
C PHE A 125 25.24 7.67 -10.77
N LEU A 126 25.93 8.17 -11.80
CA LEU A 126 25.61 7.87 -13.19
C LEU A 126 25.71 6.38 -13.49
N GLN A 127 26.78 5.70 -13.02
CA GLN A 127 26.96 4.26 -13.17
C GLN A 127 25.85 3.47 -12.47
N ALA A 128 25.37 3.94 -11.32
CA ALA A 128 24.24 3.33 -10.62
C ALA A 128 22.93 3.46 -11.40
N ALA A 129 22.67 4.61 -12.05
CA ALA A 129 21.54 4.78 -12.96
C ALA A 129 21.66 3.89 -14.21
N GLU A 130 22.86 3.75 -14.77
CA GLU A 130 23.11 2.85 -15.90
C GLU A 130 22.91 1.39 -15.51
N ALA A 131 23.35 0.97 -14.31
CA ALA A 131 23.09 -0.37 -13.78
C ALA A 131 21.58 -0.64 -13.64
N TYR A 132 20.83 0.34 -13.13
CA TYR A 132 19.36 0.25 -13.02
C TYR A 132 18.67 0.20 -14.39
N ALA A 133 19.14 1.02 -15.35
CA ALA A 133 18.48 1.18 -16.64
C ALA A 133 18.82 0.08 -17.66
N LEU A 134 20.06 -0.39 -17.67
CA LEU A 134 20.64 -1.13 -18.78
C LEU A 134 21.04 -2.57 -18.45
N THR A 135 21.03 -2.99 -17.19
CA THR A 135 21.32 -4.38 -16.84
C THR A 135 20.32 -5.32 -17.53
N PRO A 136 20.81 -6.36 -18.26
CA PRO A 136 19.96 -7.36 -18.87
C PRO A 136 19.12 -8.11 -17.83
N GLY A 137 17.91 -8.53 -18.22
CA GLY A 137 17.00 -9.27 -17.36
C GLY A 137 15.78 -8.46 -16.94
N GLY A 138 15.13 -8.89 -15.85
CA GLY A 138 13.92 -8.27 -15.31
C GLY A 138 14.20 -7.17 -14.26
N MET A 139 13.15 -6.72 -13.60
CA MET A 139 13.27 -5.76 -12.49
C MET A 139 14.12 -6.30 -11.33
N PRO A 140 14.08 -7.59 -10.97
CA PRO A 140 14.96 -8.14 -9.94
C PRO A 140 16.43 -7.88 -10.22
N GLU A 141 16.92 -8.25 -11.41
CA GLU A 141 18.33 -8.09 -11.81
C GLU A 141 18.74 -6.61 -11.81
N ARG A 142 17.89 -5.72 -12.30
CA ARG A 142 18.15 -4.28 -12.37
C ARG A 142 18.22 -3.63 -10.98
N ARG A 143 17.32 -4.00 -10.06
CA ARG A 143 17.33 -3.49 -8.68
C ARG A 143 18.55 -3.98 -7.90
N ILE A 144 18.94 -5.24 -8.08
CA ILE A 144 20.16 -5.79 -7.48
C ILE A 144 21.40 -5.07 -8.06
N ALA A 145 21.47 -4.88 -9.37
CA ALA A 145 22.58 -4.17 -10.00
C ALA A 145 22.68 -2.71 -9.52
N TRP A 146 21.55 -2.03 -9.37
CA TRP A 146 21.50 -0.69 -8.77
C TRP A 146 22.06 -0.67 -7.35
N MET A 147 21.59 -1.58 -6.49
CA MET A 147 22.07 -1.70 -5.10
C MET A 147 23.58 -1.97 -5.05
N VAL A 148 24.11 -2.86 -5.90
CA VAL A 148 25.55 -3.15 -5.96
C VAL A 148 26.34 -1.93 -6.41
N ALA A 149 25.87 -1.18 -7.41
CA ALA A 149 26.52 0.04 -7.87
C ALA A 149 26.48 1.14 -6.79
N MET A 150 25.33 1.36 -6.14
CA MET A 150 25.23 2.32 -5.03
C MET A 150 26.10 1.93 -3.83
N LYS A 151 26.23 0.62 -3.54
CA LYS A 151 27.17 0.17 -2.51
C LYS A 151 28.60 0.59 -2.81
N SER A 152 29.05 0.50 -4.07
CA SER A 152 30.38 0.94 -4.46
C SER A 152 30.60 2.44 -4.25
N VAL A 153 29.57 3.26 -4.47
CA VAL A 153 29.61 4.70 -4.17
C VAL A 153 29.66 4.94 -2.66
N PHE A 154 28.82 4.23 -1.91
CA PHE A 154 28.77 4.34 -0.45
C PHE A 154 30.08 3.93 0.22
N ASP A 155 30.76 2.88 -0.27
CA ASP A 155 32.06 2.45 0.24
C ASP A 155 33.16 3.53 0.04
N GLN A 156 33.01 4.41 -0.96
CA GLN A 156 33.93 5.51 -1.22
C GLN A 156 33.57 6.79 -0.47
N TYR A 157 32.28 7.02 -0.22
CA TYR A 157 31.75 8.23 0.41
C TYR A 157 30.77 7.89 1.54
N PRO A 158 31.21 7.15 2.60
CA PRO A 158 30.29 6.64 3.63
C PRO A 158 29.67 7.74 4.50
N GLU A 159 30.31 8.90 4.58
CA GLU A 159 29.82 10.06 5.36
C GLU A 159 28.98 11.03 4.51
N ASP A 160 28.87 10.80 3.19
CA ASP A 160 28.02 11.64 2.35
C ASP A 160 26.55 11.25 2.54
N TYR A 161 25.75 12.22 2.96
CA TYR A 161 24.38 12.02 3.36
C TYR A 161 23.51 11.45 2.22
N GLU A 162 23.59 12.06 1.03
CA GLU A 162 22.80 11.65 -0.12
C GLU A 162 23.25 10.31 -0.71
N VAL A 163 24.55 10.02 -0.66
CA VAL A 163 25.06 8.69 -1.02
C VAL A 163 24.47 7.63 -0.11
N LYS A 164 24.46 7.86 1.21
CA LYS A 164 23.84 6.96 2.20
C LYS A 164 22.33 6.81 1.95
N ALA A 165 21.62 7.91 1.66
CA ALA A 165 20.17 7.90 1.41
C ALA A 165 19.82 7.10 0.14
N PHE A 166 20.53 7.32 -0.98
CA PHE A 166 20.28 6.57 -2.22
C PHE A 166 20.75 5.11 -2.15
N TYR A 167 21.79 4.81 -1.38
CA TYR A 167 22.15 3.42 -1.08
C TYR A 167 21.05 2.73 -0.26
N THR A 168 20.49 3.41 0.75
CA THR A 168 19.40 2.89 1.58
C THR A 168 18.17 2.51 0.75
N VAL A 169 17.69 3.40 -0.13
CA VAL A 169 16.51 3.08 -0.98
C VAL A 169 16.82 1.97 -1.99
N SER A 170 18.06 1.87 -2.47
CA SER A 170 18.47 0.79 -3.36
C SER A 170 18.50 -0.58 -2.65
N LEU A 171 18.90 -0.62 -1.37
CA LEU A 171 18.80 -1.80 -0.51
C LEU A 171 17.35 -2.26 -0.35
N LEU A 172 16.44 -1.32 -0.02
CA LEU A 172 15.00 -1.60 0.11
C LEU A 172 14.42 -2.15 -1.20
N ALA A 173 14.81 -1.56 -2.33
CA ALA A 173 14.38 -2.02 -3.65
C ALA A 173 14.86 -3.45 -3.97
N ALA A 174 16.11 -3.76 -3.66
CA ALA A 174 16.71 -5.08 -3.87
C ALA A 174 16.17 -6.13 -2.88
N ALA A 175 15.85 -5.74 -1.64
CA ALA A 175 15.32 -6.61 -0.59
C ALA A 175 14.06 -7.36 -1.05
N GLY A 176 13.19 -6.70 -1.84
CA GLY A 176 12.00 -7.32 -2.42
C GLY A 176 12.26 -8.59 -3.24
N HIS A 177 13.48 -8.79 -3.70
CA HIS A 177 13.90 -9.88 -4.59
C HIS A 177 14.97 -10.79 -3.98
N SER A 178 15.31 -10.63 -2.70
CA SER A 178 16.40 -11.35 -2.03
C SER A 178 15.98 -12.61 -1.26
N GLY A 179 14.71 -13.04 -1.41
CA GLY A 179 14.20 -14.24 -0.75
C GLY A 179 14.37 -14.19 0.77
N GLU A 180 15.02 -15.19 1.36
CA GLU A 180 15.25 -15.31 2.81
C GLU A 180 16.09 -14.15 3.40
N ASN A 181 16.89 -13.47 2.59
CA ASN A 181 17.68 -12.31 3.03
C ASN A 181 16.89 -11.01 3.14
N ARG A 182 15.62 -11.00 2.70
CA ARG A 182 14.79 -9.79 2.66
C ARG A 182 14.75 -9.05 4.00
N GLN A 183 14.41 -9.77 5.08
CA GLN A 183 14.28 -9.17 6.41
C GLN A 183 15.61 -8.58 6.88
N ARG A 184 16.70 -9.33 6.68
CA ARG A 184 18.05 -8.84 7.02
C ARG A 184 18.41 -7.58 6.25
N MET A 185 18.08 -7.51 4.96
CA MET A 185 18.35 -6.33 4.13
C MET A 185 17.48 -5.15 4.56
N ASN A 186 16.20 -5.36 4.86
CA ASN A 186 15.33 -4.30 5.38
C ASN A 186 15.85 -3.75 6.71
N MET A 187 16.28 -4.62 7.64
CA MET A 187 16.83 -4.17 8.93
C MET A 187 18.12 -3.38 8.76
N TYR A 188 18.99 -3.78 7.82
CA TYR A 188 20.20 -3.02 7.53
C TYR A 188 19.87 -1.66 6.88
N ALA A 189 18.98 -1.63 5.89
CA ALA A 189 18.50 -0.39 5.31
C ALA A 189 17.84 0.53 6.36
N GLY A 190 17.04 -0.08 7.26
CA GLY A 190 16.40 0.63 8.37
C GLY A 190 17.42 1.25 9.34
N SER A 191 18.52 0.56 9.64
CA SER A 191 19.57 1.13 10.49
C SER A 191 20.22 2.37 9.85
N LEU A 192 20.51 2.32 8.54
CA LEU A 192 21.03 3.48 7.82
C LEU A 192 20.00 4.63 7.75
N ALA A 193 18.73 4.31 7.52
CA ALA A 193 17.66 5.31 7.49
C ALA A 193 17.48 5.99 8.86
N LEU A 194 17.57 5.24 9.97
CA LEU A 194 17.51 5.80 11.32
C LEU A 194 18.71 6.70 11.64
N GLU A 195 19.92 6.35 11.17
CA GLU A 195 21.07 7.23 11.28
C GLU A 195 20.84 8.57 10.56
N LEU A 196 20.35 8.50 9.30
CA LEU A 196 19.99 9.66 8.52
C LEU A 196 18.90 10.51 9.19
N PHE A 197 17.84 9.86 9.70
CA PHE A 197 16.74 10.54 10.37
C PHE A 197 17.17 11.21 11.68
N LYS A 198 18.08 10.60 12.41
CA LYS A 198 18.66 11.20 13.62
C LYS A 198 19.51 12.43 13.32
N GLU A 199 20.22 12.42 12.19
CA GLU A 199 21.08 13.53 11.76
C GLU A 199 20.26 14.70 11.20
N ASN A 200 19.25 14.41 10.36
CA ASN A 200 18.33 15.38 9.79
C ASN A 200 16.91 14.80 9.74
N ASP A 201 16.11 15.10 10.74
CA ASP A 201 14.75 14.60 10.88
C ASP A 201 13.72 15.29 9.96
N ASN A 202 14.16 16.28 9.18
CA ASN A 202 13.37 16.95 8.16
C ASN A 202 13.79 16.55 6.71
N HIS A 203 14.64 15.55 6.57
CA HIS A 203 15.01 15.00 5.28
C HIS A 203 13.92 14.03 4.76
N PRO A 204 13.36 14.25 3.55
CA PRO A 204 12.21 13.46 3.06
C PRO A 204 12.55 11.98 2.88
N GLY A 205 13.74 11.65 2.34
CA GLY A 205 14.17 10.27 2.17
C GLY A 205 14.42 9.55 3.48
N ALA A 206 14.99 10.21 4.49
CA ALA A 206 15.29 9.59 5.77
C ALA A 206 14.01 9.05 6.45
N ALA A 207 13.02 9.92 6.67
CA ALA A 207 11.75 9.52 7.28
C ALA A 207 11.01 8.47 6.43
N HIS A 208 10.96 8.65 5.10
CA HIS A 208 10.32 7.75 4.16
C HIS A 208 10.92 6.34 4.20
N TYR A 209 12.25 6.24 4.21
CA TYR A 209 12.93 4.95 4.17
C TYR A 209 12.88 4.21 5.52
N VAL A 210 12.79 4.93 6.64
CA VAL A 210 12.46 4.35 7.96
C VAL A 210 11.09 3.66 7.89
N ILE A 211 10.06 4.34 7.34
CA ILE A 211 8.72 3.76 7.20
C ILE A 211 8.79 2.47 6.37
N HIS A 212 9.41 2.49 5.20
CA HIS A 212 9.48 1.30 4.34
C HIS A 212 10.28 0.13 4.94
N ALA A 213 11.31 0.43 5.73
CA ALA A 213 12.14 -0.59 6.34
C ALA A 213 11.43 -1.38 7.45
N PHE A 214 10.53 -0.71 8.18
CA PHE A 214 9.86 -1.23 9.36
C PHE A 214 8.35 -1.39 9.19
N ASP A 215 7.88 -1.51 7.95
CA ASP A 215 6.46 -1.67 7.59
C ASP A 215 5.98 -3.11 7.81
N ASP A 216 5.89 -3.51 9.07
CA ASP A 216 5.26 -4.74 9.56
C ASP A 216 4.91 -4.60 11.05
N PRO A 217 3.98 -5.40 11.60
CA PRO A 217 3.48 -5.23 12.96
C PRO A 217 4.54 -5.43 14.07
N LEU A 218 5.64 -6.13 13.80
CA LEU A 218 6.70 -6.35 14.78
C LEU A 218 7.68 -5.17 14.87
N HIS A 219 7.92 -4.49 13.75
CA HIS A 219 8.95 -3.45 13.64
C HIS A 219 8.37 -2.03 13.56
N ALA A 220 7.09 -1.88 13.24
CA ALA A 220 6.43 -0.57 13.14
C ALA A 220 6.63 0.37 14.34
N PRO A 221 6.73 -0.11 15.61
CA PRO A 221 7.03 0.77 16.73
C PRO A 221 8.32 1.57 16.57
N ILE A 222 9.32 1.06 15.83
CA ILE A 222 10.59 1.75 15.56
C ILE A 222 10.38 2.95 14.62
N ALA A 223 9.38 2.88 13.73
CA ALA A 223 9.12 3.88 12.70
C ALA A 223 8.05 4.92 13.09
N LEU A 224 7.43 4.82 14.28
CA LEU A 224 6.28 5.67 14.63
C LEU A 224 6.64 7.16 14.64
N GLU A 225 7.79 7.55 15.19
CA GLU A 225 8.24 8.93 15.20
C GLU A 225 8.46 9.47 13.77
N ALA A 226 9.12 8.70 12.90
CA ALA A 226 9.34 9.08 11.52
C ALA A 226 8.02 9.23 10.76
N ALA A 227 7.05 8.33 10.97
CA ALA A 227 5.73 8.41 10.37
C ALA A 227 4.97 9.67 10.82
N GLN A 228 5.00 9.99 12.11
CA GLN A 228 4.35 11.18 12.65
C GLN A 228 4.93 12.48 12.10
N LYS A 229 6.24 12.54 11.83
CA LYS A 229 6.91 13.71 11.25
C LYS A 229 6.77 13.80 9.74
N TYR A 230 6.78 12.68 9.03
CA TYR A 230 6.88 12.66 7.56
C TYR A 230 5.74 13.42 6.86
N ARG A 231 4.56 13.41 7.43
CA ARG A 231 3.39 14.15 6.94
C ARG A 231 3.65 15.64 6.73
N ASP A 232 4.50 16.24 7.58
CA ASP A 232 4.80 17.67 7.58
C ASP A 232 6.07 18.00 6.76
N ILE A 233 6.88 16.97 6.46
CA ILE A 233 8.15 17.13 5.73
C ILE A 233 7.90 17.37 4.23
N ALA A 234 7.06 16.57 3.60
CA ALA A 234 6.82 16.64 2.15
C ALA A 234 5.32 16.76 1.79
N PRO A 235 4.57 17.74 2.32
CA PRO A 235 3.13 17.86 2.11
C PRO A 235 2.74 18.19 0.66
N ALA A 236 3.68 18.53 -0.21
CA ALA A 236 3.42 18.75 -1.62
C ALA A 236 3.21 17.44 -2.41
N VAL A 237 3.57 16.28 -1.84
CA VAL A 237 3.55 14.99 -2.53
C VAL A 237 2.44 14.11 -1.97
N SER A 238 1.53 13.64 -2.82
CA SER A 238 0.45 12.72 -2.44
C SER A 238 0.97 11.47 -1.75
N HIS A 239 1.99 10.83 -2.31
CA HIS A 239 2.60 9.63 -1.73
C HIS A 239 3.16 9.89 -0.32
N ALA A 240 3.80 11.04 -0.08
CA ALA A 240 4.30 11.38 1.26
C ALA A 240 3.19 11.56 2.30
N ARG A 241 2.02 12.03 1.89
CA ARG A 241 0.84 12.11 2.76
C ARG A 241 0.26 10.73 3.10
N HIS A 242 0.33 9.78 2.15
CA HIS A 242 -0.13 8.41 2.34
C HIS A 242 0.82 7.61 3.25
N MET A 243 2.13 7.76 3.10
CA MET A 243 3.15 6.90 3.70
C MET A 243 3.07 6.72 5.22
N PRO A 244 2.71 7.73 6.05
CA PRO A 244 2.52 7.51 7.48
C PRO A 244 1.49 6.43 7.81
N SER A 245 0.49 6.23 6.94
CA SER A 245 -0.55 5.21 7.11
C SER A 245 0.00 3.79 7.15
N HIS A 246 1.16 3.53 6.52
CA HIS A 246 1.84 2.23 6.59
C HIS A 246 2.20 1.83 8.03
N ILE A 247 2.60 2.81 8.83
CA ILE A 247 2.91 2.59 10.24
C ILE A 247 1.66 2.70 11.12
N PHE A 248 0.78 3.65 10.83
CA PHE A 248 -0.46 3.83 11.60
C PHE A 248 -1.37 2.59 11.54
N ILE A 249 -1.46 1.91 10.39
CA ILE A 249 -2.21 0.66 10.24
C ILE A 249 -1.64 -0.46 11.13
N GLN A 250 -0.32 -0.51 11.27
CA GLN A 250 0.38 -1.48 12.12
C GLN A 250 0.19 -1.20 13.62
N HIS A 251 -0.29 0.00 13.97
CA HIS A 251 -0.67 0.38 15.33
C HIS A 251 -2.19 0.38 15.54
N GLY A 252 -2.98 0.15 14.49
CA GLY A 252 -4.44 0.27 14.53
C GLY A 252 -4.91 1.69 14.84
N MET A 253 -4.17 2.69 14.37
CA MET A 253 -4.49 4.12 14.46
C MET A 253 -5.40 4.50 13.29
N TRP A 254 -6.66 4.03 13.36
CA TRP A 254 -7.58 4.03 12.22
C TRP A 254 -8.04 5.42 11.79
N GLU A 255 -8.14 6.38 12.74
CA GLU A 255 -8.46 7.77 12.41
C GLU A 255 -7.37 8.40 11.54
N GLU A 256 -6.10 8.17 11.90
CA GLU A 256 -4.95 8.64 11.15
C GLU A 256 -4.88 7.96 9.78
N VAL A 257 -5.16 6.65 9.70
CA VAL A 257 -5.23 5.93 8.41
C VAL A 257 -6.29 6.55 7.50
N SER A 258 -7.51 6.79 7.98
CA SER A 258 -8.59 7.42 7.21
C SER A 258 -8.21 8.85 6.79
N MET A 259 -7.82 9.70 7.74
CA MET A 259 -7.55 11.13 7.52
C MET A 259 -6.39 11.36 6.54
N TRP A 260 -5.29 10.62 6.70
CA TRP A 260 -4.12 10.83 5.84
C TRP A 260 -4.32 10.30 4.42
N ASN A 261 -5.09 9.23 4.26
CA ASN A 261 -5.44 8.74 2.94
C ASN A 261 -6.45 9.63 2.23
N GLU A 262 -7.38 10.28 2.95
CA GLU A 262 -8.23 11.35 2.39
C GLU A 262 -7.37 12.50 1.88
N SER A 263 -6.40 12.97 2.69
CA SER A 263 -5.48 14.05 2.29
C SER A 263 -4.61 13.66 1.09
N ALA A 264 -4.13 12.42 1.04
CA ALA A 264 -3.31 11.91 -0.06
C ALA A 264 -4.12 11.77 -1.35
N TRP A 265 -5.33 11.21 -1.25
CA TRP A 265 -6.25 11.10 -2.38
C TRP A 265 -6.59 12.46 -2.98
N GLN A 266 -6.93 13.44 -2.12
CA GLN A 266 -7.24 14.80 -2.58
C GLN A 266 -6.03 15.43 -3.29
N ALA A 267 -4.83 15.31 -2.72
CA ALA A 267 -3.62 15.85 -3.35
C ALA A 267 -3.32 15.19 -4.71
N ALA A 268 -3.54 13.87 -4.82
CA ALA A 268 -3.40 13.17 -6.11
C ALA A 268 -4.47 13.62 -7.11
N ARG A 269 -5.70 13.87 -6.64
CA ARG A 269 -6.80 14.31 -7.49
C ARG A 269 -6.62 15.73 -7.99
N ASP A 270 -6.14 16.65 -7.15
CA ASP A 270 -5.92 18.05 -7.49
C ASP A 270 -4.84 18.24 -8.58
N LEU A 271 -3.86 17.35 -8.62
CA LEU A 271 -2.77 17.38 -9.61
C LEU A 271 -3.11 16.63 -10.90
N TRP A 272 -4.08 15.70 -10.86
CA TRP A 272 -4.37 14.80 -11.97
C TRP A 272 -4.98 15.53 -13.18
N GLN A 273 -4.49 15.18 -14.37
CA GLN A 273 -5.06 15.59 -15.65
C GLN A 273 -5.48 14.36 -16.48
N PRO A 274 -6.44 14.49 -17.41
CA PRO A 274 -6.81 13.40 -18.29
C PRO A 274 -5.61 12.81 -19.04
N GLY A 275 -5.41 11.49 -18.85
CA GLY A 275 -4.27 10.75 -19.39
C GLY A 275 -3.12 10.50 -18.39
N ASP A 276 -3.15 11.14 -17.24
CA ASP A 276 -2.20 10.87 -16.16
C ASP A 276 -2.47 9.54 -15.46
N ARG A 277 -1.45 9.03 -14.78
CA ARG A 277 -1.57 7.84 -13.93
C ARG A 277 -2.48 8.11 -12.74
N VAL A 278 -3.32 7.13 -12.39
CA VAL A 278 -4.25 7.20 -11.26
C VAL A 278 -3.85 6.29 -10.08
N GLY A 279 -2.60 5.81 -10.09
CA GLY A 279 -2.10 4.86 -9.10
C GLY A 279 -2.22 5.34 -7.66
N ASP A 280 -1.90 6.61 -7.41
CA ASP A 280 -1.94 7.22 -6.07
C ASP A 280 -3.39 7.43 -5.60
N GLN A 281 -4.32 7.78 -6.51
CA GLN A 281 -5.75 7.86 -6.18
C GLN A 281 -6.30 6.49 -5.78
N ASN A 282 -6.00 5.45 -6.56
CA ASN A 282 -6.44 4.08 -6.27
C ASN A 282 -5.86 3.60 -4.94
N HIS A 283 -4.57 3.83 -4.70
CA HIS A 283 -3.88 3.34 -3.50
C HIS A 283 -4.37 4.03 -2.23
N SER A 284 -4.44 5.36 -2.25
CA SER A 284 -4.97 6.12 -1.10
C SER A 284 -6.46 5.83 -0.86
N GLY A 285 -7.26 5.67 -1.93
CA GLY A 285 -8.68 5.33 -1.79
C GLY A 285 -8.90 3.96 -1.16
N ASP A 286 -8.13 2.96 -1.57
CA ASP A 286 -8.16 1.59 -1.00
C ASP A 286 -7.85 1.59 0.51
N TRP A 287 -6.80 2.31 0.92
CA TRP A 287 -6.41 2.39 2.34
C TRP A 287 -7.34 3.27 3.17
N GLY A 288 -7.82 4.38 2.60
CA GLY A 288 -8.81 5.26 3.25
C GLY A 288 -10.11 4.52 3.55
N GLN A 289 -10.62 3.74 2.58
CA GLN A 289 -11.77 2.89 2.78
C GLN A 289 -11.56 1.88 3.91
N TYR A 290 -10.39 1.22 3.95
CA TYR A 290 -10.10 0.25 5.01
C TYR A 290 -10.09 0.91 6.38
N GLY A 291 -9.45 2.09 6.53
CA GLY A 291 -9.48 2.86 7.77
C GLY A 291 -10.90 3.24 8.22
N ASP A 292 -11.72 3.77 7.30
CA ASP A 292 -13.11 4.14 7.58
C ASP A 292 -13.97 2.94 7.99
N LEU A 293 -13.79 1.78 7.37
CA LEU A 293 -14.48 0.54 7.75
C LEU A 293 -14.12 0.07 9.17
N GLN A 294 -12.84 0.21 9.57
CA GLN A 294 -12.45 -0.12 10.94
C GLN A 294 -13.08 0.82 11.98
N LEU A 295 -13.28 2.10 11.63
CA LEU A 295 -13.99 3.07 12.47
C LEU A 295 -15.51 2.84 12.52
N GLY A 296 -16.08 2.04 11.62
CA GLY A 296 -17.51 1.87 11.45
C GLY A 296 -18.18 2.93 10.57
N ASN A 297 -17.40 3.71 9.83
CA ASN A 297 -17.88 4.76 8.93
C ASN A 297 -18.36 4.16 7.59
N VAL A 298 -19.51 3.49 7.61
CA VAL A 298 -20.06 2.78 6.43
C VAL A 298 -20.32 3.74 5.27
N ASP A 299 -20.94 4.88 5.51
CA ASP A 299 -21.22 5.90 4.48
C ASP A 299 -19.92 6.40 3.80
N ARG A 300 -18.84 6.52 4.59
CA ARG A 300 -17.53 6.89 4.05
C ARG A 300 -16.95 5.79 3.16
N SER A 301 -17.14 4.52 3.52
CA SER A 301 -16.74 3.41 2.67
C SER A 301 -17.48 3.40 1.33
N GLU A 302 -18.77 3.73 1.31
CA GLU A 302 -19.56 3.88 0.08
C GLU A 302 -19.04 5.04 -0.77
N LEU A 303 -18.74 6.19 -0.16
CA LEU A 303 -18.12 7.33 -0.86
C LEU A 303 -16.80 6.96 -1.51
N TRP A 304 -15.95 6.15 -0.86
CA TRP A 304 -14.71 5.66 -1.44
C TRP A 304 -14.95 4.77 -2.67
N ILE A 305 -15.97 3.92 -2.63
CA ILE A 305 -16.38 3.09 -3.77
C ILE A 305 -16.85 3.97 -4.93
N GLU A 306 -17.68 4.98 -4.68
CA GLU A 306 -18.13 5.96 -5.70
C GLU A 306 -16.94 6.69 -6.35
N ARG A 307 -15.95 7.11 -5.56
CA ARG A 307 -14.71 7.73 -6.05
C ARG A 307 -13.89 6.78 -6.93
N ALA A 308 -13.79 5.50 -6.56
CA ALA A 308 -13.12 4.49 -7.35
C ALA A 308 -13.86 4.20 -8.67
N GLU A 309 -15.21 4.19 -8.66
CA GLU A 309 -16.03 4.10 -9.85
C GLU A 309 -15.81 5.28 -10.80
N GLN A 310 -15.74 6.50 -10.25
CA GLN A 310 -15.47 7.70 -11.03
C GLN A 310 -14.06 7.66 -11.63
N THR A 311 -13.05 7.24 -10.87
CA THR A 311 -11.67 7.08 -11.34
C THR A 311 -11.61 6.08 -12.51
N LEU A 312 -12.29 4.93 -12.40
CA LEU A 312 -12.37 3.94 -13.49
C LEU A 312 -13.11 4.47 -14.71
N LYS A 313 -14.19 5.23 -14.53
CA LYS A 313 -14.98 5.83 -15.60
C LYS A 313 -14.17 6.88 -16.38
N GLU A 314 -13.33 7.65 -15.69
CA GLU A 314 -12.43 8.63 -16.31
C GLU A 314 -11.22 7.97 -16.98
N ASN A 315 -10.85 6.75 -16.56
CA ASN A 315 -9.73 5.97 -17.09
C ASN A 315 -10.20 4.59 -17.56
N PRO A 316 -11.04 4.51 -18.60
CA PRO A 316 -11.60 3.25 -19.06
C PRO A 316 -10.49 2.34 -19.59
N GLY A 317 -10.50 1.08 -19.10
CA GLY A 317 -9.48 0.08 -19.46
C GLY A 317 -8.26 0.06 -18.53
N ASP A 318 -8.18 0.93 -17.50
CA ASP A 318 -7.16 0.77 -16.47
C ASP A 318 -7.47 -0.43 -15.57
N GLY A 319 -6.73 -1.53 -15.79
CA GLY A 319 -6.94 -2.79 -15.07
C GLY A 319 -6.70 -2.67 -13.56
N ARG A 320 -5.84 -1.75 -13.12
CA ARG A 320 -5.59 -1.51 -11.69
C ARG A 320 -6.79 -0.85 -11.02
N SER A 321 -7.36 0.19 -11.63
CA SER A 321 -8.58 0.84 -11.12
C SER A 321 -9.75 -0.14 -11.04
N SER A 322 -9.90 -1.01 -12.06
CA SER A 322 -10.91 -2.07 -12.04
C SER A 322 -10.69 -3.05 -10.89
N ALA A 323 -9.45 -3.51 -10.69
CA ALA A 323 -9.12 -4.43 -9.60
C ALA A 323 -9.34 -3.78 -8.22
N THR A 324 -8.90 -2.53 -8.03
CA THR A 324 -9.11 -1.79 -6.78
C THR A 324 -10.60 -1.66 -6.43
N LEU A 325 -11.43 -1.28 -7.41
CA LEU A 325 -12.87 -1.16 -7.21
C LEU A 325 -13.51 -2.49 -6.79
N LYS A 326 -13.13 -3.60 -7.43
CA LYS A 326 -13.61 -4.95 -7.07
C LYS A 326 -13.22 -5.33 -5.64
N THR A 327 -11.99 -5.09 -5.25
CA THR A 327 -11.49 -5.32 -3.88
C THR A 327 -12.25 -4.47 -2.86
N MET A 328 -12.47 -3.18 -3.14
CA MET A 328 -13.19 -2.27 -2.24
C MET A 328 -14.65 -2.69 -2.01
N ARG A 329 -15.34 -3.12 -3.07
CA ARG A 329 -16.72 -3.65 -2.97
C ARG A 329 -16.77 -4.93 -2.14
N ALA A 330 -15.88 -5.88 -2.40
CA ALA A 330 -15.79 -7.13 -1.66
C ALA A 330 -15.45 -6.89 -0.18
N ARG A 331 -14.50 -6.00 0.10
CA ARG A 331 -14.13 -5.59 1.46
C ARG A 331 -15.32 -4.97 2.20
N HIS A 332 -16.07 -4.08 1.56
CA HIS A 332 -17.24 -3.45 2.16
C HIS A 332 -18.22 -4.52 2.68
N VAL A 333 -18.54 -5.53 1.89
CA VAL A 333 -19.43 -6.63 2.29
C VAL A 333 -18.88 -7.39 3.50
N ILE A 334 -17.59 -7.75 3.47
CA ILE A 334 -16.96 -8.56 4.52
C ILE A 334 -16.82 -7.78 5.83
N GLU A 335 -16.36 -6.53 5.78
CA GLU A 335 -16.11 -5.70 6.98
C GLU A 335 -17.41 -5.23 7.65
N THR A 336 -18.44 -4.93 6.86
CA THR A 336 -19.76 -4.53 7.39
C THR A 336 -20.63 -5.72 7.76
N GLN A 337 -20.27 -6.93 7.30
CA GLN A 337 -21.09 -8.14 7.39
C GLN A 337 -22.49 -7.97 6.77
N GLN A 338 -22.63 -7.01 5.86
CA GLN A 338 -23.86 -6.84 5.07
C GLN A 338 -23.87 -7.85 3.93
N TRP A 339 -24.09 -9.11 4.31
CA TRP A 339 -24.02 -10.24 3.38
C TRP A 339 -25.01 -10.09 2.25
N GLN A 340 -24.57 -10.34 1.01
CA GLN A 340 -25.39 -10.24 -0.19
C GLN A 340 -24.99 -11.29 -1.23
N ILE A 341 -25.97 -11.76 -1.99
CA ILE A 341 -25.74 -12.73 -3.05
C ILE A 341 -25.72 -12.01 -4.40
N THR A 342 -24.68 -12.28 -5.16
CA THR A 342 -24.56 -11.89 -6.57
C THR A 342 -24.47 -13.13 -7.44
N ALA A 343 -24.60 -12.97 -8.77
CA ALA A 343 -24.46 -14.08 -9.69
C ALA A 343 -23.01 -14.57 -9.73
N LEU A 344 -22.83 -15.90 -9.60
CA LEU A 344 -21.51 -16.52 -9.82
C LEU A 344 -21.15 -16.46 -11.31
N SER A 345 -20.03 -15.84 -11.64
CA SER A 345 -19.52 -15.73 -13.01
C SER A 345 -18.01 -15.90 -13.08
N ASP A 346 -17.48 -16.15 -14.28
CA ASP A 346 -16.04 -16.28 -14.53
C ASP A 346 -15.28 -14.96 -14.42
N GLU A 347 -15.97 -13.82 -14.41
CA GLU A 347 -15.39 -12.48 -14.34
C GLU A 347 -15.12 -11.99 -12.91
N LEU A 348 -15.62 -12.73 -11.90
CA LEU A 348 -15.39 -12.39 -10.50
C LEU A 348 -13.92 -12.58 -10.14
N SER A 349 -13.37 -11.57 -9.47
CA SER A 349 -12.04 -11.63 -8.85
C SER A 349 -12.02 -12.58 -7.65
N ALA A 350 -10.81 -12.92 -7.18
CA ALA A 350 -10.66 -13.73 -5.98
C ALA A 350 -11.33 -13.11 -4.74
N ASP A 351 -11.23 -11.78 -4.59
CA ASP A 351 -11.87 -11.04 -3.50
C ASP A 351 -13.40 -11.07 -3.59
N GLU A 352 -13.95 -10.91 -4.80
CA GLU A 352 -15.41 -11.00 -5.03
C GLU A 352 -15.91 -12.42 -4.81
N LEU A 353 -15.16 -13.46 -5.21
CA LEU A 353 -15.48 -14.85 -4.93
C LEU A 353 -15.44 -15.15 -3.42
N LEU A 354 -14.46 -14.61 -2.68
CA LEU A 354 -14.41 -14.72 -1.22
C LEU A 354 -15.67 -14.11 -0.60
N ALA A 355 -16.00 -12.87 -0.96
CA ALA A 355 -17.19 -12.19 -0.44
C ALA A 355 -18.48 -12.93 -0.78
N LEU A 356 -18.61 -13.46 -2.01
CA LEU A 356 -19.77 -14.25 -2.43
C LEU A 356 -19.89 -15.57 -1.66
N GLY A 357 -18.77 -16.30 -1.51
CA GLY A 357 -18.76 -17.58 -0.80
C GLY A 357 -19.11 -17.43 0.68
N LEU A 358 -18.52 -16.42 1.35
CA LEU A 358 -18.85 -16.11 2.74
C LEU A 358 -20.32 -15.66 2.88
N SER A 359 -20.80 -14.78 1.99
CA SER A 359 -22.19 -14.32 1.98
C SER A 359 -23.17 -15.48 1.81
N ALA A 360 -22.94 -16.36 0.85
CA ALA A 360 -23.77 -17.51 0.58
C ALA A 360 -23.86 -18.45 1.82
N ALA A 361 -22.72 -18.74 2.45
CA ALA A 361 -22.68 -19.56 3.66
C ALA A 361 -23.42 -18.90 4.84
N HIS A 362 -23.24 -17.59 5.06
CA HIS A 362 -23.92 -16.85 6.13
C HIS A 362 -25.44 -16.73 5.91
N LEU A 363 -25.88 -16.62 4.64
CA LEU A 363 -27.30 -16.53 4.27
C LEU A 363 -27.99 -17.90 4.10
N GLY A 364 -27.24 -19.01 4.27
CA GLY A 364 -27.77 -20.36 4.20
C GLY A 364 -27.88 -20.93 2.78
N ASP A 365 -27.38 -20.24 1.74
CA ASP A 365 -27.29 -20.83 0.39
C ASP A 365 -26.02 -21.67 0.27
N LEU A 366 -26.03 -22.82 0.95
CA LEU A 366 -24.88 -23.72 1.01
C LEU A 366 -24.51 -24.28 -0.38
N ASN A 367 -25.47 -24.40 -1.30
CA ASN A 367 -25.22 -24.83 -2.67
C ASN A 367 -24.39 -23.78 -3.44
N LEU A 368 -24.74 -22.51 -3.29
CA LEU A 368 -23.96 -21.43 -3.91
C LEU A 368 -22.57 -21.32 -3.29
N ALA A 369 -22.43 -21.47 -1.97
CA ALA A 369 -21.15 -21.49 -1.28
C ALA A 369 -20.25 -22.61 -1.82
N GLU A 370 -20.78 -23.83 -2.01
CA GLU A 370 -20.06 -24.97 -2.57
C GLU A 370 -19.60 -24.72 -4.01
N ARG A 371 -20.48 -24.21 -4.87
CA ARG A 371 -20.12 -23.85 -6.25
C ARG A 371 -19.06 -22.75 -6.31
N THR A 372 -19.15 -21.79 -5.41
CA THR A 372 -18.14 -20.70 -5.30
C THR A 372 -16.80 -21.27 -4.84
N ALA A 373 -16.77 -22.14 -3.84
CA ALA A 373 -15.56 -22.84 -3.42
C ALA A 373 -14.95 -23.67 -4.56
N ALA A 374 -15.78 -24.39 -5.32
CA ALA A 374 -15.33 -25.16 -6.49
C ALA A 374 -14.67 -24.25 -7.57
N ARG A 375 -15.24 -23.05 -7.80
CA ARG A 375 -14.66 -22.06 -8.71
C ARG A 375 -13.30 -21.56 -8.22
N ILE A 376 -13.17 -21.23 -6.92
CA ILE A 376 -11.90 -20.81 -6.31
C ILE A 376 -10.85 -21.93 -6.43
N ASN A 377 -11.24 -23.18 -6.17
CA ASN A 377 -10.37 -24.34 -6.30
C ASN A 377 -9.85 -24.53 -7.73
N SER A 378 -10.70 -24.35 -8.75
CA SER A 378 -10.27 -24.34 -10.15
C SER A 378 -9.19 -23.30 -10.42
N LEU A 379 -9.41 -22.04 -9.99
CA LEU A 379 -8.44 -20.96 -10.13
C LEU A 379 -7.14 -21.25 -9.39
N SER A 380 -7.22 -21.87 -8.21
CA SER A 380 -6.06 -22.28 -7.43
C SER A 380 -5.26 -23.41 -8.13
N SER A 381 -5.93 -24.35 -8.77
CA SER A 381 -5.33 -25.43 -9.55
C SER A 381 -4.60 -24.92 -10.79
N ASP A 382 -5.18 -23.93 -11.47
CA ASP A 382 -4.58 -23.24 -12.60
C ASP A 382 -3.36 -22.39 -12.20
N ASN A 383 -3.31 -21.96 -10.93
CA ASN A 383 -2.27 -21.11 -10.36
C ASN A 383 -1.67 -21.71 -9.08
N PRO A 384 -0.98 -22.85 -9.12
CA PRO A 384 -0.60 -23.62 -7.91
C PRO A 384 0.40 -22.89 -7.00
N ARG A 385 1.06 -21.83 -7.49
CA ARG A 385 1.96 -20.98 -6.70
C ARG A 385 1.25 -19.87 -5.95
N ASN A 386 -0.02 -19.61 -6.25
CA ASN A 386 -0.81 -18.58 -5.59
C ASN A 386 -1.36 -19.12 -4.27
N THR A 387 -0.63 -18.89 -3.18
CA THR A 387 -1.04 -19.31 -1.82
C THR A 387 -2.28 -18.57 -1.35
N GLY A 388 -2.53 -17.34 -1.83
CA GLY A 388 -3.74 -16.58 -1.52
C GLY A 388 -5.01 -17.29 -1.95
N LEU A 389 -5.05 -17.85 -3.17
CA LEU A 389 -6.21 -18.63 -3.66
C LEU A 389 -6.46 -19.88 -2.83
N LYS A 390 -5.40 -20.55 -2.36
CA LYS A 390 -5.53 -21.73 -1.47
C LYS A 390 -6.14 -21.34 -0.13
N ILE A 391 -5.72 -20.21 0.44
CA ILE A 391 -6.27 -19.70 1.70
C ILE A 391 -7.75 -19.32 1.52
N ILE A 392 -8.10 -18.55 0.48
CA ILE A 392 -9.48 -18.16 0.18
C ILE A 392 -10.37 -19.40 -0.04
N TYR A 393 -9.87 -20.42 -0.74
CA TYR A 393 -10.58 -21.69 -0.90
C TYR A 393 -10.87 -22.35 0.45
N ALA A 394 -9.88 -22.43 1.32
CA ALA A 394 -10.02 -23.00 2.65
C ALA A 394 -10.99 -22.18 3.52
N GLU A 395 -10.96 -20.85 3.46
CA GLU A 395 -11.86 -19.95 4.18
C GLU A 395 -13.33 -20.22 3.81
N VAL A 396 -13.66 -20.23 2.51
CA VAL A 396 -15.03 -20.48 2.05
C VAL A 396 -15.47 -21.89 2.37
N THR A 397 -14.59 -22.90 2.15
CA THR A 397 -14.93 -24.31 2.39
C THR A 397 -15.08 -24.60 3.88
N ALA A 398 -14.20 -24.06 4.73
CA ALA A 398 -14.30 -24.26 6.18
C ALA A 398 -15.58 -23.63 6.75
N LEU A 399 -15.96 -22.43 6.30
CA LEU A 399 -17.24 -21.83 6.73
C LEU A 399 -18.44 -22.64 6.23
N LEU A 400 -18.42 -23.11 4.97
CA LEU A 400 -19.46 -24.01 4.44
C LEU A 400 -19.61 -25.26 5.30
N LYS A 401 -18.50 -25.93 5.64
CA LYS A 401 -18.48 -27.13 6.49
C LYS A 401 -18.96 -26.84 7.91
N ALA A 402 -18.59 -25.68 8.46
CA ALA A 402 -19.08 -25.25 9.76
C ALA A 402 -20.60 -25.06 9.75
N LYS A 403 -21.16 -24.43 8.70
CA LYS A 403 -22.60 -24.25 8.56
C LYS A 403 -23.35 -25.57 8.36
N GLN A 404 -22.79 -26.50 7.60
CA GLN A 404 -23.35 -27.87 7.48
C GLN A 404 -23.37 -28.59 8.83
N ALA A 405 -22.31 -28.51 9.63
CA ALA A 405 -22.25 -29.07 10.96
C ALA A 405 -23.29 -28.45 11.91
N GLU A 406 -23.42 -27.10 11.90
CA GLU A 406 -24.43 -26.39 12.70
C GLU A 406 -25.88 -26.83 12.34
N GLU A 407 -26.15 -27.05 11.06
CA GLU A 407 -27.50 -27.52 10.60
C GLU A 407 -27.79 -28.93 11.08
N LEU A 408 -26.85 -29.88 10.91
CA LEU A 408 -26.99 -31.26 11.40
C LEU A 408 -27.15 -31.33 12.93
N LEU A 409 -26.39 -30.53 13.67
CA LEU A 409 -26.52 -30.43 15.14
C LEU A 409 -27.90 -29.89 15.57
N ARG A 410 -28.44 -28.93 14.84
CA ARG A 410 -29.79 -28.36 15.10
C ARG A 410 -30.90 -29.39 14.85
N GLU A 411 -30.70 -30.30 13.89
CA GLU A 411 -31.58 -31.41 13.60
C GLU A 411 -31.46 -32.58 14.61
N GLY A 412 -30.54 -32.49 15.57
CA GLY A 412 -30.29 -33.53 16.56
C GLY A 412 -29.37 -34.65 16.08
N LEU A 413 -28.78 -34.52 14.90
CA LEU A 413 -27.85 -35.47 14.28
C LEU A 413 -26.40 -35.21 14.74
N THR A 414 -26.14 -35.34 16.04
CA THR A 414 -24.87 -34.95 16.67
C THR A 414 -23.68 -35.73 16.14
N THR A 415 -23.81 -37.01 15.81
CA THR A 415 -22.74 -37.84 15.25
C THR A 415 -22.41 -37.51 13.80
N ASP A 416 -23.40 -37.06 13.02
CA ASP A 416 -23.29 -36.80 11.59
C ASP A 416 -22.65 -35.40 11.32
N GLY A 417 -22.75 -34.49 12.28
CA GLY A 417 -22.07 -33.18 12.21
C GLY A 417 -20.56 -33.21 12.49
N LEU A 418 -20.07 -34.19 13.23
CA LEU A 418 -18.66 -34.28 13.63
C LEU A 418 -17.67 -34.35 12.48
N PRO A 419 -17.87 -35.09 11.38
CA PRO A 419 -16.98 -35.12 10.24
C PRO A 419 -16.83 -33.74 9.58
N SER A 420 -17.92 -33.00 9.38
CA SER A 420 -17.91 -31.67 8.80
C SER A 420 -17.22 -30.65 9.72
N GLN A 421 -17.42 -30.77 11.03
CA GLN A 421 -16.70 -29.96 12.02
C GLN A 421 -15.19 -30.20 11.95
N GLN A 422 -14.76 -31.47 11.91
CA GLN A 422 -13.36 -31.83 11.82
C GLN A 422 -12.73 -31.34 10.52
N GLU A 423 -13.40 -31.55 9.39
CA GLU A 423 -12.93 -31.07 8.09
C GLU A 423 -12.76 -29.55 8.05
N ALA A 424 -13.69 -28.78 8.67
CA ALA A 424 -13.56 -27.34 8.80
C ALA A 424 -12.28 -26.95 9.57
N LEU A 425 -12.01 -27.58 10.71
CA LEU A 425 -10.85 -27.28 11.54
C LEU A 425 -9.52 -27.65 10.85
N GLU A 426 -9.49 -28.78 10.12
CA GLU A 426 -8.31 -29.19 9.35
C GLU A 426 -7.99 -28.20 8.22
N LEU A 427 -8.98 -27.76 7.46
CA LEU A 427 -8.82 -26.74 6.41
C LEU A 427 -8.30 -25.41 6.97
N LEU A 428 -8.82 -24.98 8.12
CA LEU A 428 -8.35 -23.76 8.79
C LEU A 428 -6.88 -23.89 9.25
N ALA A 429 -6.49 -25.03 9.81
CA ALA A 429 -5.13 -25.27 10.26
C ALA A 429 -4.14 -25.26 9.08
N GLU A 430 -4.48 -25.86 7.95
CA GLU A 430 -3.67 -25.83 6.74
C GLU A 430 -3.54 -24.40 6.18
N ALA A 431 -4.62 -23.64 6.15
CA ALA A 431 -4.62 -22.25 5.66
C ALA A 431 -3.83 -21.32 6.58
N ILE A 432 -3.90 -21.50 7.90
CA ILE A 432 -3.09 -20.79 8.88
C ILE A 432 -1.61 -21.07 8.64
N ALA A 433 -1.22 -22.33 8.49
CA ALA A 433 0.16 -22.71 8.20
C ALA A 433 0.69 -22.06 6.91
N LEU A 434 -0.12 -22.03 5.84
CA LEU A 434 0.21 -21.32 4.59
C LEU A 434 0.38 -19.82 4.81
N LYS A 435 -0.48 -19.19 5.61
CA LYS A 435 -0.42 -17.76 5.90
C LYS A 435 0.79 -17.38 6.74
N GLU A 436 1.14 -18.20 7.73
CA GLU A 436 2.27 -17.98 8.63
C GLU A 436 3.62 -18.22 7.97
N ALA A 437 3.70 -19.17 7.02
CA ALA A 437 4.88 -19.36 6.19
C ALA A 437 5.14 -18.17 5.24
N GLY A 438 4.16 -17.30 5.06
CA GLY A 438 4.25 -16.12 4.22
C GLY A 438 4.82 -14.90 4.95
N ARG A 439 4.80 -13.78 4.24
CA ARG A 439 5.21 -12.48 4.76
C ARG A 439 4.23 -11.98 5.83
N LEU A 440 4.75 -11.23 6.82
CA LEU A 440 3.92 -10.45 7.75
C LEU A 440 3.07 -9.42 6.98
N PRO A 441 1.89 -9.07 7.49
CA PRO A 441 1.05 -8.04 6.88
C PRO A 441 1.78 -6.68 6.82
N ASN A 442 1.55 -5.94 5.75
CA ASN A 442 2.10 -4.60 5.56
C ASN A 442 1.07 -3.64 4.94
N GLY A 443 -0.18 -3.80 5.32
CA GLY A 443 -1.30 -3.03 4.81
C GLY A 443 -2.64 -3.61 5.24
N ALA A 444 -3.69 -3.33 4.50
CA ALA A 444 -5.02 -3.90 4.70
C ALA A 444 -4.99 -5.44 4.69
N ALA A 445 -5.93 -6.05 5.38
CA ALA A 445 -6.04 -7.51 5.48
C ALA A 445 -6.05 -8.18 4.09
N THR A 446 -5.21 -9.19 3.91
CA THR A 446 -5.12 -9.98 2.69
C THR A 446 -4.87 -11.45 3.06
N PRO A 447 -5.80 -12.40 2.77
CA PRO A 447 -7.14 -12.16 2.20
C PRO A 447 -7.98 -11.17 3.01
N LEU A 448 -9.07 -10.65 2.41
CA LEU A 448 -9.92 -9.63 3.04
C LEU A 448 -10.52 -10.09 4.37
N LYS A 449 -10.83 -11.38 4.52
CA LYS A 449 -11.13 -12.02 5.80
C LYS A 449 -9.84 -12.62 6.35
N PRO A 450 -9.29 -12.15 7.48
CA PRO A 450 -8.10 -12.76 8.07
C PRO A 450 -8.37 -14.19 8.52
N ILE A 451 -7.54 -15.15 8.09
CA ILE A 451 -7.75 -16.57 8.38
C ILE A 451 -7.78 -16.88 9.88
N HIS A 452 -6.95 -16.22 10.70
CA HIS A 452 -6.97 -16.41 12.15
C HIS A 452 -8.27 -15.89 12.78
N GLU A 453 -8.84 -14.79 12.24
CA GLU A 453 -10.12 -14.24 12.66
C GLU A 453 -11.27 -15.22 12.33
N LEU A 454 -11.34 -15.72 11.08
CA LEU A 454 -12.34 -16.70 10.68
C LEU A 454 -12.22 -18.01 11.48
N ALA A 455 -10.98 -18.47 11.70
CA ALA A 455 -10.74 -19.68 12.51
C ALA A 455 -11.20 -19.47 13.96
N GLY A 456 -10.95 -18.28 14.53
CA GLY A 456 -11.47 -17.91 15.86
C GLY A 456 -13.00 -17.93 15.91
N GLU A 457 -13.67 -17.36 14.90
CA GLU A 457 -15.13 -17.35 14.80
C GLU A 457 -15.71 -18.77 14.75
N ILE A 458 -15.16 -19.64 13.90
CA ILE A 458 -15.63 -21.03 13.75
C ILE A 458 -15.36 -21.84 15.03
N ASN A 459 -14.18 -21.71 15.65
CA ASN A 459 -13.89 -22.38 16.92
C ASN A 459 -14.84 -21.92 18.04
N LEU A 460 -15.13 -20.62 18.11
CA LEU A 460 -16.09 -20.09 19.09
C LEU A 460 -17.49 -20.65 18.87
N ALA A 461 -17.95 -20.73 17.61
CA ALA A 461 -19.24 -21.32 17.26
C ALA A 461 -19.33 -22.80 17.64
N PHE A 462 -18.23 -23.54 17.57
CA PHE A 462 -18.16 -24.94 18.01
C PHE A 462 -17.97 -25.10 19.53
N GLY A 463 -17.89 -24.01 20.30
CA GLY A 463 -17.71 -24.03 21.75
C GLY A 463 -16.26 -24.17 22.23
N PHE A 464 -15.27 -24.11 21.35
CA PHE A 464 -13.85 -24.17 21.67
C PHE A 464 -13.31 -22.77 22.05
N ALA A 465 -13.88 -22.19 23.11
CA ALA A 465 -13.62 -20.79 23.49
C ALA A 465 -12.14 -20.48 23.77
N GLY A 466 -11.40 -21.41 24.36
CA GLY A 466 -9.97 -21.24 24.64
C GLY A 466 -9.13 -21.17 23.35
N ASP A 467 -9.39 -22.08 22.40
CA ASP A 467 -8.70 -22.08 21.09
C ASP A 467 -9.10 -20.85 20.26
N ALA A 468 -10.37 -20.45 20.32
CA ALA A 468 -10.85 -19.24 19.67
C ALA A 468 -10.13 -17.99 20.21
N ALA A 469 -9.97 -17.87 21.53
CA ALA A 469 -9.24 -16.76 22.15
C ALA A 469 -7.79 -16.69 21.66
N ALA A 470 -7.08 -17.81 21.62
CA ALA A 470 -5.71 -17.87 21.11
C ALA A 470 -5.58 -17.44 19.64
N LEU A 471 -6.54 -17.86 18.79
CA LEU A 471 -6.60 -17.49 17.37
C LEU A 471 -6.87 -15.99 17.17
N PHE A 472 -7.79 -15.40 17.91
CA PHE A 472 -8.05 -13.96 17.87
C PHE A 472 -6.88 -13.13 18.40
N GLU A 473 -6.21 -13.56 19.47
CA GLU A 473 -4.99 -12.89 19.96
C GLU A 473 -3.87 -12.93 18.89
N THR A 474 -3.72 -14.06 18.19
CA THR A 474 -2.80 -14.14 17.03
C THR A 474 -3.23 -13.20 15.90
N ALA A 475 -4.53 -13.11 15.61
CA ALA A 475 -5.05 -12.16 14.63
C ALA A 475 -4.70 -10.71 15.02
N LEU A 476 -4.85 -10.33 16.29
CA LEU A 476 -4.53 -9.01 16.82
C LEU A 476 -3.04 -8.70 16.84
N GLN A 477 -2.17 -9.70 17.00
CA GLN A 477 -0.71 -9.52 16.85
C GLN A 477 -0.32 -9.23 15.40
N ARG A 478 -1.03 -9.80 14.43
CA ARG A 478 -0.76 -9.63 13.00
C ARG A 478 -1.47 -8.42 12.39
N LEU A 479 -2.65 -8.07 12.87
CA LEU A 479 -3.47 -6.94 12.45
C LEU A 479 -3.96 -6.21 13.70
N PRO A 480 -3.11 -5.33 14.28
CA PRO A 480 -3.38 -4.73 15.59
C PRO A 480 -4.66 -3.90 15.61
N ASN A 481 -5.38 -4.02 16.72
CA ASN A 481 -6.59 -3.25 16.99
C ASN A 481 -7.69 -3.36 15.90
N ARG A 482 -7.73 -4.46 15.14
CA ARG A 482 -8.79 -4.74 14.19
C ARG A 482 -10.11 -5.00 14.94
N PRO A 483 -11.20 -4.21 14.72
CA PRO A 483 -12.42 -4.28 15.54
C PRO A 483 -13.12 -5.64 15.55
N LEU A 484 -13.20 -6.33 14.40
CA LEU A 484 -13.83 -7.66 14.34
C LEU A 484 -13.00 -8.70 15.12
N SER A 485 -11.68 -8.60 15.09
CA SER A 485 -10.81 -9.46 15.91
C SER A 485 -10.88 -9.12 17.40
N LEU A 486 -10.99 -7.82 17.78
CA LEU A 486 -11.23 -7.40 19.16
C LEU A 486 -12.56 -7.95 19.70
N LEU A 487 -13.63 -7.82 18.93
CA LEU A 487 -14.94 -8.35 19.27
C LEU A 487 -14.91 -9.87 19.47
N GLY A 488 -14.30 -10.59 18.51
CA GLY A 488 -14.18 -12.05 18.58
C GLY A 488 -13.36 -12.51 19.78
N ALA A 489 -12.21 -11.85 20.05
CA ALA A 489 -11.38 -12.12 21.22
C ALA A 489 -12.15 -11.88 22.53
N ALA A 490 -12.86 -10.75 22.63
CA ALA A 490 -13.65 -10.41 23.82
C ALA A 490 -14.71 -11.48 24.11
N ARG A 491 -15.45 -11.89 23.07
CA ARG A 491 -16.46 -12.98 23.18
C ARG A 491 -15.82 -14.30 23.59
N ALA A 492 -14.67 -14.66 23.01
CA ALA A 492 -13.97 -15.90 23.31
C ALA A 492 -13.45 -15.93 24.76
N HIS A 493 -12.86 -14.82 25.22
CA HIS A 493 -12.42 -14.69 26.61
C HIS A 493 -13.60 -14.71 27.60
N ALA A 494 -14.70 -14.04 27.32
CA ALA A 494 -15.91 -14.11 28.12
C ALA A 494 -16.46 -15.54 28.21
N ALA A 495 -16.53 -16.25 27.09
CA ALA A 495 -17.00 -17.63 27.04
C ALA A 495 -16.06 -18.64 27.75
N SER A 496 -14.77 -18.34 27.82
CA SER A 496 -13.77 -19.13 28.56
C SER A 496 -13.64 -18.74 30.05
N GLY A 497 -14.44 -17.77 30.52
CA GLY A 497 -14.44 -17.33 31.92
C GLY A 497 -13.37 -16.29 32.28
N ASN A 498 -12.66 -15.73 31.31
CA ASN A 498 -11.67 -14.68 31.51
C ASN A 498 -12.31 -13.29 31.30
N SER A 499 -13.15 -12.87 32.26
CA SER A 499 -13.93 -11.64 32.18
C SER A 499 -13.06 -10.38 32.17
N ASP A 500 -11.93 -10.36 32.89
CA ASP A 500 -11.03 -9.20 32.93
C ASP A 500 -10.48 -8.91 31.52
N ARG A 501 -9.98 -9.93 30.84
CA ARG A 501 -9.44 -9.77 29.48
C ARG A 501 -10.56 -9.42 28.48
N ALA A 502 -11.73 -10.01 28.61
CA ALA A 502 -12.89 -9.65 27.79
C ALA A 502 -13.25 -8.17 27.95
N ASN A 503 -13.25 -7.65 29.18
CA ASN A 503 -13.52 -6.25 29.48
C ASN A 503 -12.51 -5.32 28.80
N GLU A 504 -11.20 -5.57 28.94
CA GLU A 504 -10.14 -4.80 28.29
C GLU A 504 -10.34 -4.72 26.76
N LEU A 505 -10.71 -5.84 26.13
CA LEU A 505 -10.89 -5.93 24.69
C LEU A 505 -12.15 -5.17 24.23
N TYR A 506 -13.26 -5.27 24.99
CA TYR A 506 -14.46 -4.49 24.71
C TYR A 506 -14.22 -2.98 24.91
N GLU A 507 -13.55 -2.57 25.99
CA GLU A 507 -13.17 -1.18 26.18
C GLU A 507 -12.33 -0.67 25.00
N LYS A 508 -11.35 -1.46 24.54
CA LYS A 508 -10.54 -1.12 23.38
C LYS A 508 -11.38 -0.97 22.10
N LEU A 509 -12.32 -1.88 21.86
CA LEU A 509 -13.25 -1.78 20.74
C LEU A 509 -14.04 -0.47 20.78
N LEU A 510 -14.55 -0.08 21.97
CA LEU A 510 -15.29 1.17 22.17
C LEU A 510 -14.46 2.42 21.95
N THR A 511 -13.13 2.37 22.10
CA THR A 511 -12.28 3.52 21.75
C THR A 511 -12.12 3.72 20.25
N ILE A 512 -12.39 2.69 19.44
CA ILE A 512 -12.18 2.70 17.99
C ILE A 512 -13.48 2.96 17.24
N ARG A 513 -14.55 2.24 17.57
CA ARG A 513 -15.82 2.30 16.84
C ARG A 513 -16.58 3.60 17.13
N ARG A 514 -17.13 4.20 16.06
CA ARG A 514 -17.88 5.46 16.11
C ARG A 514 -19.38 5.27 15.91
N ASP A 515 -19.80 4.10 15.46
CA ASP A 515 -21.19 3.74 15.16
C ASP A 515 -21.92 3.18 16.39
N GLU A 516 -22.22 4.06 17.35
CA GLU A 516 -22.82 3.69 18.66
C GLU A 516 -24.10 2.84 18.55
N ALA A 517 -24.85 2.98 17.45
CA ALA A 517 -26.06 2.20 17.20
C ALA A 517 -25.78 0.76 16.71
N HIS A 518 -24.52 0.44 16.36
CA HIS A 518 -24.18 -0.87 15.84
C HIS A 518 -24.30 -1.95 16.93
N PRO A 519 -24.89 -3.13 16.64
CA PRO A 519 -25.06 -4.19 17.64
C PRO A 519 -23.81 -4.58 18.40
N PHE A 520 -22.64 -4.61 17.73
CA PHE A 520 -21.35 -4.93 18.36
C PHE A 520 -20.91 -3.89 19.40
N VAL A 521 -21.19 -2.61 19.13
CA VAL A 521 -20.89 -1.52 20.06
C VAL A 521 -21.82 -1.58 21.25
N GLN A 522 -23.11 -1.84 21.03
CA GLN A 522 -24.09 -2.01 22.10
C GLN A 522 -23.76 -3.20 23.00
N GLU A 523 -23.35 -4.33 22.41
CA GLU A 523 -22.87 -5.51 23.15
C GLU A 523 -21.69 -5.17 24.05
N ALA A 524 -20.69 -4.48 23.48
CA ALA A 524 -19.49 -4.05 24.24
C ALA A 524 -19.85 -3.11 25.40
N GLN A 525 -20.71 -2.12 25.16
CA GLN A 525 -21.21 -1.19 26.19
C GLN A 525 -21.93 -1.92 27.32
N GLN A 526 -22.79 -2.90 26.97
CA GLN A 526 -23.51 -3.69 27.97
C GLN A 526 -22.57 -4.55 28.80
N PHE A 527 -21.56 -5.18 28.18
CA PHE A 527 -20.61 -6.03 28.90
C PHE A 527 -19.78 -5.20 29.87
N VAL A 528 -19.20 -4.08 29.42
CA VAL A 528 -18.37 -3.17 30.24
C VAL A 528 -19.19 -2.54 31.39
N ALA A 529 -20.47 -2.27 31.21
CA ALA A 529 -21.33 -1.70 32.25
C ALA A 529 -21.66 -2.67 33.40
N ILE A 530 -21.52 -3.99 33.18
CA ILE A 530 -21.87 -5.03 34.15
C ILE A 530 -20.61 -5.51 34.92
N ASN A 531 -19.46 -5.47 34.32
CA ASN A 531 -18.19 -5.96 34.86
C ASN A 531 -17.27 -4.80 35.27
#